data_915338b5ad6fbe09dc72d7702233eca5
#
_entry.id   915338b5ad6fbe09dc72d7702233eca5
#
_cell.length_a   1.000
_cell.length_b   1.000
_cell.length_c   1.000
_cell.angle_alpha   90.00
_cell.angle_beta   90.00
_cell.angle_gamma   90.00
#
_symmetry.space_group_name_H-M   'P 1'
#
loop_
_entity.id
_entity.type
_entity.pdbx_description
1 polymer ?
#
loop_
_entity_poly.entity_id
_entity_poly.type
_entity_poly.pdbx_seq_one_letter_code
_entity_poly.pdbx_strand_id
1 'polypeptide(L)'
;MEIELKRDIYEELLKWKKRSSGLVLELEGARQVGKTYILDKFAREQYQQYIYINMIGESGEYFLECYEKAYHRRNVQDEAENGMAAVLKTYAPNFVDSRETIVVIDEIQESPVIYSRIREFAREFSCDFIVTGSYLGKTREKEFFLSAGDTDTLVMGTLSFPEFLGAFGKRDLYETLTLDGKDDHARYDEIKDYFDLYCQIGGYPRVVQNYLETGDLSQSRRLVERIIDIFIKESSRYFESKLDIEIFGQLFQAIAIMLLKEKRGTEDLVTDLSKIVFKEESGRVSKKMINRARSWLYLSHVIGYCSKSINCDHLSIVDNCRYYYMDLGVAAYFLRKTGEPDTAIKGILCENFVYLELLNRLRNTDSIAGTVPWFAVYQQTGGELDFYVRSLLDYKNYGLEVKAGKSAGNTASTLLEAGLLDFLYYLKGNTYGGITEDGKIQTVPLYLAGRVRFDKGV
;
A
#
# COMPACT_ATOMS: atom_id res chain seq x y z
N MET A 1 4.51 -13.79 25.82
CA MET A 1 3.55 -12.68 25.65
C MET A 1 3.55 -12.33 24.19
N GLU A 2 2.39 -12.41 23.55
CA GLU A 2 2.28 -12.04 22.13
C GLU A 2 2.49 -10.51 22.03
N ILE A 3 3.45 -10.09 21.21
CA ILE A 3 3.76 -8.67 21.04
C ILE A 3 2.66 -8.07 20.16
N GLU A 4 1.85 -7.20 20.73
CA GLU A 4 0.81 -6.50 19.99
C GLU A 4 1.42 -5.34 19.17
N LEU A 5 1.19 -5.37 17.87
CA LEU A 5 1.59 -4.29 16.96
C LEU A 5 0.43 -3.32 16.75
N LYS A 6 0.57 -2.11 17.26
CA LYS A 6 -0.44 -1.06 17.05
C LYS A 6 -0.45 -0.63 15.58
N ARG A 7 -1.65 -0.48 15.00
CA ARG A 7 -1.86 -0.12 13.60
C ARG A 7 -2.71 1.14 13.50
N ASP A 8 -2.23 2.13 12.75
CA ASP A 8 -2.92 3.42 12.58
C ASP A 8 -4.27 3.27 11.88
N ILE A 9 -4.44 2.22 11.04
CA ILE A 9 -5.72 1.91 10.41
C ILE A 9 -6.86 1.64 11.42
N TYR A 10 -6.54 1.28 12.65
CA TYR A 10 -7.55 1.10 13.70
C TYR A 10 -8.32 2.40 13.98
N GLU A 11 -7.64 3.54 13.98
CA GLU A 11 -8.26 4.85 14.13
C GLU A 11 -9.17 5.18 12.93
N GLU A 12 -8.80 4.76 11.71
CA GLU A 12 -9.65 4.94 10.53
C GLU A 12 -10.91 4.06 10.60
N LEU A 13 -10.80 2.84 11.12
CA LEU A 13 -11.95 1.99 11.41
C LEU A 13 -12.90 2.63 12.45
N LEU A 14 -12.35 3.24 13.51
CA LEU A 14 -13.15 3.99 14.50
C LEU A 14 -13.84 5.20 13.88
N LYS A 15 -13.17 5.93 12.98
CA LYS A 15 -13.77 7.06 12.25
C LYS A 15 -14.87 6.58 11.32
N TRP A 16 -14.67 5.47 10.60
CA TRP A 16 -15.67 4.86 9.72
C TRP A 16 -16.93 4.47 10.51
N LYS A 17 -16.79 3.75 11.62
CA LYS A 17 -17.93 3.41 12.50
C LYS A 17 -18.71 4.65 12.93
N LYS A 18 -18.02 5.73 13.32
CA LYS A 18 -18.66 6.99 13.75
C LYS A 18 -19.42 7.72 12.66
N ARG A 19 -18.97 7.63 11.39
CA ARG A 19 -19.65 8.26 10.25
C ARG A 19 -21.04 7.67 10.01
N SER A 20 -21.23 6.40 10.32
CA SER A 20 -22.53 5.69 10.25
C SER A 20 -23.25 5.90 8.91
N SER A 21 -22.49 5.85 7.81
CA SER A 21 -22.97 6.17 6.45
C SER A 21 -23.89 5.08 5.87
N GLY A 22 -23.97 3.90 6.49
CA GLY A 22 -24.63 2.73 5.93
C GLY A 22 -23.86 2.05 4.80
N LEU A 23 -22.69 2.59 4.41
CA LEU A 23 -21.85 1.99 3.36
C LEU A 23 -21.11 0.76 3.90
N VAL A 24 -21.00 -0.27 3.05
CA VAL A 24 -20.16 -1.42 3.33
C VAL A 24 -18.69 -1.01 3.24
N LEU A 25 -17.89 -1.36 4.24
CA LEU A 25 -16.45 -1.11 4.18
C LEU A 25 -15.74 -2.23 3.41
N GLU A 26 -15.00 -1.86 2.37
CA GLU A 26 -14.04 -2.73 1.71
C GLU A 26 -12.64 -2.48 2.31
N LEU A 27 -12.11 -3.44 3.08
CA LEU A 27 -10.75 -3.38 3.59
C LEU A 27 -9.80 -4.10 2.63
N GLU A 28 -9.14 -3.32 1.79
CA GLU A 28 -8.13 -3.81 0.84
C GLU A 28 -6.73 -3.91 1.48
N GLY A 29 -5.85 -4.65 0.83
CA GLY A 29 -4.44 -4.73 1.22
C GLY A 29 -3.81 -6.07 0.91
N ALA A 30 -2.48 -6.10 0.84
CA ALA A 30 -1.72 -7.29 0.53
C ALA A 30 -2.02 -8.44 1.52
N ARG A 31 -1.70 -9.66 1.10
CA ARG A 31 -1.76 -10.83 1.99
C ARG A 31 -0.78 -10.67 3.16
N GLN A 32 -1.14 -11.18 4.34
CA GLN A 32 -0.31 -11.18 5.54
C GLN A 32 0.02 -9.81 6.16
N VAL A 33 -0.67 -8.74 5.77
CA VAL A 33 -0.54 -7.42 6.42
C VAL A 33 -1.32 -7.32 7.74
N GLY A 34 -2.15 -8.35 8.08
CA GLY A 34 -2.88 -8.42 9.35
C GLY A 34 -4.34 -7.96 9.28
N LYS A 35 -4.99 -7.96 8.09
CA LYS A 35 -6.40 -7.53 7.93
C LYS A 35 -7.35 -8.30 8.86
N THR A 36 -7.33 -9.62 8.81
CA THR A 36 -8.20 -10.46 9.65
C THR A 36 -7.98 -10.20 11.14
N TYR A 37 -6.72 -10.03 11.57
CA TYR A 37 -6.39 -9.72 12.97
C TYR A 37 -6.98 -8.39 13.43
N ILE A 38 -6.78 -7.32 12.64
CA ILE A 38 -7.26 -5.99 13.02
C ILE A 38 -8.79 -5.91 13.02
N LEU A 39 -9.44 -6.61 12.08
CA LEU A 39 -10.90 -6.69 12.01
C LEU A 39 -11.48 -7.50 13.18
N ASP A 40 -10.89 -8.63 13.55
CA ASP A 40 -11.31 -9.40 14.73
C ASP A 40 -11.19 -8.56 16.00
N LYS A 41 -10.06 -7.88 16.20
CA LYS A 41 -9.86 -6.97 17.32
C LYS A 41 -10.90 -5.85 17.33
N PHE A 42 -11.05 -5.15 16.21
CA PHE A 42 -12.02 -4.05 16.07
C PHE A 42 -13.45 -4.50 16.35
N ALA A 43 -13.87 -5.62 15.78
CA ALA A 43 -15.20 -6.16 15.96
C ALA A 43 -15.48 -6.52 17.44
N ARG A 44 -14.55 -7.19 18.11
CA ARG A 44 -14.72 -7.61 19.54
C ARG A 44 -14.70 -6.42 20.48
N GLU A 45 -13.94 -5.39 20.19
CA GLU A 45 -13.82 -4.21 21.08
C GLU A 45 -14.96 -3.21 20.88
N GLN A 46 -15.55 -3.15 19.68
CA GLN A 46 -16.47 -2.08 19.29
C GLN A 46 -17.93 -2.49 19.13
N TYR A 47 -18.23 -3.80 19.10
CA TYR A 47 -19.59 -4.31 18.86
C TYR A 47 -20.00 -5.35 19.90
N GLN A 48 -21.31 -5.41 20.17
CA GLN A 48 -21.88 -6.42 21.07
C GLN A 48 -22.08 -7.78 20.37
N GLN A 49 -22.36 -7.75 19.06
CA GLN A 49 -22.49 -8.94 18.24
C GLN A 49 -21.52 -8.90 17.06
N TYR A 50 -20.74 -9.96 16.91
CA TYR A 50 -19.77 -10.12 15.86
C TYR A 50 -20.02 -11.43 15.10
N ILE A 51 -20.26 -11.33 13.80
CA ILE A 51 -20.42 -12.48 12.89
C ILE A 51 -19.26 -12.45 11.90
N TYR A 52 -18.48 -13.53 11.88
CA TYR A 52 -17.36 -13.70 10.97
C TYR A 52 -17.61 -14.84 10.00
N ILE A 53 -17.46 -14.56 8.71
CA ILE A 53 -17.66 -15.50 7.60
C ILE A 53 -16.41 -15.48 6.74
N ASN A 54 -15.72 -16.62 6.60
CA ASN A 54 -14.58 -16.76 5.68
C ASN A 54 -15.01 -17.61 4.48
N MET A 55 -15.02 -16.99 3.29
CA MET A 55 -15.54 -17.62 2.07
C MET A 55 -14.69 -18.78 1.53
N ILE A 56 -13.44 -18.94 2.02
CA ILE A 56 -12.59 -20.11 1.69
C ILE A 56 -12.81 -21.28 2.67
N GLY A 57 -13.29 -21.02 3.88
CA GLY A 57 -13.41 -22.01 4.94
C GLY A 57 -14.80 -22.60 5.10
N GLU A 58 -14.93 -23.53 6.06
CA GLU A 58 -16.20 -24.20 6.40
C GLU A 58 -17.34 -23.21 6.70
N SER A 59 -17.01 -22.04 7.30
CA SER A 59 -18.00 -20.99 7.57
C SER A 59 -18.60 -20.41 6.29
N GLY A 60 -17.80 -20.26 5.23
CA GLY A 60 -18.25 -19.78 3.92
C GLY A 60 -19.08 -20.82 3.18
N GLU A 61 -18.69 -22.10 3.23
CA GLU A 61 -19.47 -23.19 2.65
C GLU A 61 -20.85 -23.26 3.31
N TYR A 62 -20.90 -23.24 4.64
CA TYR A 62 -22.17 -23.24 5.39
C TYR A 62 -23.00 -21.97 5.11
N PHE A 63 -22.36 -20.81 4.96
CA PHE A 63 -23.05 -19.56 4.61
C PHE A 63 -23.70 -19.64 3.22
N LEU A 64 -23.02 -20.22 2.23
CA LEU A 64 -23.57 -20.46 0.89
C LEU A 64 -24.74 -21.46 0.93
N GLU A 65 -24.67 -22.51 1.74
CA GLU A 65 -25.82 -23.37 1.94
C GLU A 65 -27.03 -22.65 2.54
N CYS A 66 -26.80 -21.77 3.52
CA CYS A 66 -27.83 -20.92 4.09
C CYS A 66 -28.42 -19.98 3.04
N TYR A 67 -27.56 -19.41 2.17
CA TYR A 67 -27.98 -18.58 1.07
C TYR A 67 -28.89 -19.33 0.10
N GLU A 68 -28.54 -20.52 -0.35
CA GLU A 68 -29.38 -21.35 -1.24
C GLU A 68 -30.72 -21.75 -0.58
N LYS A 69 -30.70 -22.05 0.71
CA LYS A 69 -31.90 -22.48 1.46
C LYS A 69 -32.86 -21.33 1.73
N ALA A 70 -32.36 -20.12 2.05
CA ALA A 70 -33.19 -19.01 2.56
C ALA A 70 -33.45 -17.92 1.52
N TYR A 71 -32.44 -17.56 0.70
CA TYR A 71 -32.55 -16.43 -0.22
C TYR A 71 -33.57 -16.64 -1.34
N HIS A 72 -33.72 -17.86 -1.87
CA HIS A 72 -34.63 -18.20 -2.96
C HIS A 72 -36.00 -18.74 -2.52
N ARG A 73 -36.23 -18.93 -1.22
CA ARG A 73 -37.55 -19.33 -0.72
C ARG A 73 -38.51 -18.13 -0.70
N ARG A 74 -38.93 -17.68 -1.85
CA ARG A 74 -40.09 -16.79 -1.99
C ARG A 74 -41.36 -17.57 -1.73
N ASN A 75 -41.73 -17.76 -0.49
CA ASN A 75 -43.10 -18.05 -0.16
C ASN A 75 -43.88 -16.73 -0.09
N VAL A 76 -44.91 -16.65 -0.90
CA VAL A 76 -45.71 -15.47 -1.26
C VAL A 76 -46.48 -14.84 -0.08
N GLN A 77 -46.35 -15.31 1.14
CA GLN A 77 -47.15 -14.90 2.27
C GLN A 77 -46.45 -14.12 3.40
N ASP A 78 -45.10 -14.11 3.45
CA ASP A 78 -44.37 -13.33 4.46
C ASP A 78 -43.30 -12.45 3.77
N GLU A 79 -43.66 -11.21 3.42
CA GLU A 79 -42.78 -10.21 2.84
C GLU A 79 -41.67 -9.75 3.83
N ALA A 80 -41.77 -10.11 5.11
CA ALA A 80 -40.92 -9.59 6.18
C ALA A 80 -39.59 -10.35 6.42
N GLU A 81 -39.34 -11.52 5.82
CA GLU A 81 -38.17 -12.35 6.08
C GLU A 81 -37.48 -12.89 4.81
N ASN A 82 -37.50 -12.16 3.71
CA ASN A 82 -36.84 -12.56 2.47
C ASN A 82 -35.47 -11.87 2.31
N GLY A 83 -34.58 -12.47 1.48
CA GLY A 83 -33.28 -11.87 1.16
C GLY A 83 -32.17 -12.20 2.17
N MET A 84 -31.18 -11.32 2.26
CA MET A 84 -29.99 -11.57 3.10
C MET A 84 -30.29 -11.59 4.60
N ALA A 85 -31.37 -10.96 5.07
CA ALA A 85 -31.78 -11.02 6.47
C ALA A 85 -32.17 -12.45 6.88
N ALA A 86 -32.93 -13.16 6.03
CA ALA A 86 -33.28 -14.57 6.25
C ALA A 86 -32.04 -15.48 6.20
N VAL A 87 -31.07 -15.19 5.32
CA VAL A 87 -29.82 -15.91 5.23
C VAL A 87 -29.01 -15.75 6.52
N LEU A 88 -28.84 -14.52 7.01
CA LEU A 88 -28.08 -14.24 8.24
C LEU A 88 -28.75 -14.87 9.47
N LYS A 89 -30.08 -14.84 9.58
CA LYS A 89 -30.81 -15.53 10.66
C LYS A 89 -30.67 -17.04 10.58
N THR A 90 -30.63 -17.61 9.37
CA THR A 90 -30.40 -19.06 9.19
C THR A 90 -28.98 -19.46 9.58
N TYR A 91 -27.99 -18.63 9.21
CA TYR A 91 -26.59 -18.84 9.52
C TYR A 91 -26.28 -18.63 11.01
N ALA A 92 -26.80 -17.56 11.59
CA ALA A 92 -26.66 -17.19 12.99
C ALA A 92 -28.06 -16.95 13.60
N PRO A 93 -28.68 -17.94 14.24
CA PRO A 93 -30.07 -17.83 14.73
C PRO A 93 -30.31 -16.69 15.73
N ASN A 94 -29.28 -16.22 16.41
CA ASN A 94 -29.30 -15.10 17.34
C ASN A 94 -28.94 -13.75 16.68
N PHE A 95 -28.86 -13.70 15.35
CA PHE A 95 -28.58 -12.45 14.62
C PHE A 95 -29.63 -11.37 14.93
N VAL A 96 -29.13 -10.18 15.29
CA VAL A 96 -29.93 -8.99 15.52
C VAL A 96 -29.44 -7.90 14.58
N ASP A 97 -30.28 -7.39 13.70
CA ASP A 97 -29.98 -6.26 12.85
C ASP A 97 -30.00 -4.96 13.67
N SER A 98 -28.83 -4.53 14.12
CA SER A 98 -28.66 -3.32 14.92
C SER A 98 -27.28 -2.71 14.71
N ARG A 99 -27.09 -1.46 15.09
CA ARG A 99 -25.80 -0.76 15.04
C ARG A 99 -24.73 -1.32 15.99
N GLU A 100 -25.14 -2.21 16.91
CA GLU A 100 -24.24 -2.93 17.82
C GLU A 100 -23.81 -4.28 17.24
N THR A 101 -24.19 -4.57 15.99
CA THR A 101 -23.84 -5.79 15.26
C THR A 101 -22.91 -5.46 14.11
N ILE A 102 -21.88 -6.27 13.91
CA ILE A 102 -21.01 -6.24 12.75
C ILE A 102 -20.94 -7.61 12.09
N VAL A 103 -21.01 -7.63 10.77
CA VAL A 103 -20.76 -8.80 9.92
C VAL A 103 -19.50 -8.58 9.12
N VAL A 104 -18.51 -9.45 9.29
CA VAL A 104 -17.25 -9.43 8.55
C VAL A 104 -17.21 -10.60 7.60
N ILE A 105 -17.10 -10.34 6.29
CA ILE A 105 -16.99 -11.36 5.24
C ILE A 105 -15.58 -11.32 4.67
N ASP A 106 -14.78 -12.30 5.04
CA ASP A 106 -13.38 -12.42 4.60
C ASP A 106 -13.29 -13.29 3.33
N GLU A 107 -12.27 -13.00 2.50
CA GLU A 107 -12.03 -13.61 1.19
C GLU A 107 -13.27 -13.53 0.26
N ILE A 108 -13.95 -12.39 0.28
CA ILE A 108 -15.21 -12.16 -0.46
C ILE A 108 -15.07 -12.38 -1.98
N GLN A 109 -13.84 -12.20 -2.54
CA GLN A 109 -13.56 -12.43 -3.95
C GLN A 109 -13.75 -13.89 -4.40
N GLU A 110 -13.94 -14.82 -3.48
CA GLU A 110 -14.25 -16.22 -3.81
C GLU A 110 -15.75 -16.45 -4.10
N SER A 111 -16.61 -15.45 -3.81
CA SER A 111 -18.05 -15.56 -4.06
C SER A 111 -18.64 -14.35 -4.79
N PRO A 112 -18.71 -14.39 -6.14
CA PRO A 112 -19.39 -13.35 -6.93
C PRO A 112 -20.85 -13.15 -6.51
N VAL A 113 -21.51 -14.22 -6.10
CA VAL A 113 -22.92 -14.21 -5.66
C VAL A 113 -23.09 -13.36 -4.41
N ILE A 114 -22.26 -13.57 -3.39
CA ILE A 114 -22.34 -12.81 -2.13
C ILE A 114 -21.85 -11.37 -2.36
N TYR A 115 -20.78 -11.17 -3.14
CA TYR A 115 -20.31 -9.82 -3.51
C TYR A 115 -21.41 -8.99 -4.18
N SER A 116 -22.25 -9.60 -5.04
CA SER A 116 -23.39 -8.93 -5.67
C SER A 116 -24.46 -8.44 -4.69
N ARG A 117 -24.41 -8.86 -3.40
CA ARG A 117 -25.34 -8.44 -2.33
C ARG A 117 -24.83 -7.21 -1.55
N ILE A 118 -23.68 -6.64 -1.87
CA ILE A 118 -23.15 -5.44 -1.19
C ILE A 118 -24.16 -4.30 -1.16
N ARG A 119 -24.91 -4.09 -2.23
CA ARG A 119 -25.98 -3.10 -2.29
C ARG A 119 -27.10 -3.37 -1.27
N GLU A 120 -27.49 -4.63 -1.10
CA GLU A 120 -28.50 -5.06 -0.13
C GLU A 120 -27.95 -4.84 1.29
N PHE A 121 -26.68 -5.21 1.55
CA PHE A 121 -26.02 -4.95 2.83
C PHE A 121 -26.00 -3.46 3.19
N ALA A 122 -25.69 -2.59 2.23
CA ALA A 122 -25.63 -1.15 2.46
C ALA A 122 -26.98 -0.48 2.70
N ARG A 123 -28.07 -1.01 2.12
CA ARG A 123 -29.35 -0.30 2.05
C ARG A 123 -30.45 -0.89 2.90
N GLU A 124 -30.40 -2.16 3.25
CA GLU A 124 -31.49 -2.87 3.89
C GLU A 124 -31.16 -3.24 5.35
N PHE A 125 -29.94 -2.99 5.81
CA PHE A 125 -29.48 -3.33 7.15
C PHE A 125 -29.14 -2.09 7.99
N SER A 126 -29.36 -2.24 9.29
CA SER A 126 -28.91 -1.28 10.30
C SER A 126 -27.52 -1.64 10.85
N CYS A 127 -27.12 -2.91 10.78
CA CYS A 127 -25.82 -3.39 11.23
C CYS A 127 -24.71 -3.04 10.21
N ASP A 128 -23.50 -2.98 10.72
CA ASP A 128 -22.33 -2.67 9.89
C ASP A 128 -21.79 -3.92 9.17
N PHE A 129 -21.34 -3.72 7.91
CA PHE A 129 -20.70 -4.76 7.11
C PHE A 129 -19.29 -4.34 6.72
N ILE A 130 -18.35 -5.27 6.89
CA ILE A 130 -16.99 -5.15 6.34
C ILE A 130 -16.72 -6.36 5.45
N VAL A 131 -16.28 -6.09 4.23
CA VAL A 131 -15.80 -7.13 3.32
C VAL A 131 -14.29 -6.97 3.13
N THR A 132 -13.57 -8.07 3.08
CA THR A 132 -12.12 -8.06 2.89
C THR A 132 -11.66 -9.27 2.10
N GLY A 133 -10.41 -9.25 1.64
CA GLY A 133 -9.80 -10.35 0.94
C GLY A 133 -8.36 -10.09 0.59
N SER A 134 -7.68 -11.14 0.17
CA SER A 134 -6.27 -11.07 -0.23
C SER A 134 -6.07 -10.49 -1.64
N TYR A 135 -7.10 -10.57 -2.50
CA TYR A 135 -7.09 -10.06 -3.86
C TYR A 135 -8.47 -9.52 -4.27
N LEU A 136 -8.88 -8.40 -3.73
CA LEU A 136 -10.11 -7.73 -4.12
C LEU A 136 -10.09 -7.21 -5.57
N GLY A 137 -8.93 -7.14 -6.21
CA GLY A 137 -8.83 -6.85 -7.64
C GLY A 137 -9.62 -7.80 -8.55
N LYS A 138 -9.90 -9.06 -8.09
CA LYS A 138 -10.76 -10.02 -8.78
C LYS A 138 -12.20 -9.51 -8.91
N THR A 139 -12.69 -8.72 -7.96
CA THR A 139 -14.04 -8.16 -8.00
C THR A 139 -14.27 -7.16 -9.14
N ARG A 140 -13.21 -6.74 -9.84
CA ARG A 140 -13.27 -5.93 -11.06
C ARG A 140 -13.50 -6.75 -12.33
N GLU A 141 -13.51 -8.07 -12.25
CA GLU A 141 -13.82 -8.97 -13.38
C GLU A 141 -15.33 -8.95 -13.68
N LYS A 142 -15.69 -9.33 -14.91
CA LYS A 142 -17.10 -9.25 -15.40
C LYS A 142 -18.11 -10.07 -14.62
N GLU A 143 -17.64 -11.07 -13.87
CA GLU A 143 -18.46 -11.94 -13.03
C GLU A 143 -19.00 -11.23 -11.78
N PHE A 144 -18.39 -10.11 -11.40
CA PHE A 144 -18.75 -9.34 -10.22
C PHE A 144 -19.58 -8.12 -10.60
N PHE A 145 -20.72 -7.97 -9.95
CA PHE A 145 -21.53 -6.77 -10.09
C PHE A 145 -20.97 -5.66 -9.19
N LEU A 146 -20.46 -4.59 -9.79
CA LEU A 146 -19.93 -3.45 -9.05
C LEU A 146 -21.08 -2.62 -8.49
N SER A 147 -21.15 -2.54 -7.18
CA SER A 147 -22.11 -1.71 -6.45
C SER A 147 -21.56 -0.30 -6.29
N ALA A 148 -21.64 0.50 -7.35
CA ALA A 148 -21.13 1.88 -7.33
C ALA A 148 -21.90 2.74 -6.32
N GLY A 149 -21.18 3.33 -5.33
CA GLY A 149 -21.74 4.23 -4.33
C GLY A 149 -22.32 3.55 -3.08
N ASP A 150 -22.17 2.23 -2.95
CA ASP A 150 -22.62 1.47 -1.77
C ASP A 150 -21.44 0.98 -0.90
N THR A 151 -20.20 1.32 -1.29
CA THR A 151 -18.98 0.95 -0.56
C THR A 151 -18.13 2.15 -0.17
N ASP A 152 -17.46 2.04 0.96
CA ASP A 152 -16.31 2.87 1.37
C ASP A 152 -15.06 1.99 1.34
N THR A 153 -13.87 2.55 1.08
CA THR A 153 -12.66 1.75 0.91
C THR A 153 -11.54 2.24 1.83
N LEU A 154 -10.95 1.32 2.59
CA LEU A 154 -9.71 1.54 3.31
C LEU A 154 -8.63 0.59 2.79
N VAL A 155 -7.40 1.06 2.71
CA VAL A 155 -6.26 0.24 2.26
C VAL A 155 -5.26 0.04 3.39
N MET A 156 -5.09 -1.22 3.81
CA MET A 156 -4.13 -1.60 4.85
C MET A 156 -2.81 -2.08 4.21
N GLY A 157 -1.72 -1.34 4.44
CA GLY A 157 -0.37 -1.74 4.05
C GLY A 157 0.35 -2.59 5.10
N THR A 158 1.62 -2.87 4.87
CA THR A 158 2.56 -3.33 5.92
C THR A 158 2.74 -2.22 6.96
N LEU A 159 3.42 -2.46 8.09
CA LEU A 159 3.69 -1.42 9.06
C LEU A 159 4.38 -0.24 8.37
N SER A 160 3.84 0.96 8.54
CA SER A 160 4.52 2.21 8.19
C SER A 160 5.75 2.41 9.09
N PHE A 161 6.67 3.30 8.73
CA PHE A 161 7.84 3.54 9.58
C PHE A 161 7.48 4.02 10.99
N PRO A 162 6.50 4.94 11.20
CA PRO A 162 6.03 5.27 12.55
C PRO A 162 5.42 4.09 13.32
N GLU A 163 4.65 3.21 12.66
CA GLU A 163 4.11 1.99 13.28
C GLU A 163 5.23 1.01 13.65
N PHE A 164 6.21 0.85 12.77
CA PHE A 164 7.42 0.07 13.04
C PHE A 164 8.17 0.60 14.26
N LEU A 165 8.42 1.91 14.33
CA LEU A 165 9.04 2.55 15.50
C LEU A 165 8.20 2.37 16.76
N GLY A 166 6.87 2.39 16.63
CA GLY A 166 5.94 2.10 17.73
C GLY A 166 6.15 0.72 18.33
N ALA A 167 6.44 -0.30 17.50
CA ALA A 167 6.76 -1.64 17.96
C ALA A 167 8.03 -1.72 18.83
N PHE A 168 8.97 -0.78 18.62
CA PHE A 168 10.20 -0.62 19.40
C PHE A 168 10.11 0.45 20.50
N GLY A 169 8.91 1.06 20.72
CA GLY A 169 8.73 2.14 21.69
C GLY A 169 9.44 3.45 21.31
N LYS A 170 9.68 3.70 20.02
CA LYS A 170 10.44 4.86 19.52
C LYS A 170 9.59 5.85 18.72
N ARG A 171 8.28 5.64 18.62
CA ARG A 171 7.38 6.52 17.85
C ARG A 171 7.40 7.95 18.38
N ASP A 172 7.29 8.14 19.70
CA ASP A 172 7.27 9.48 20.31
C ASP A 172 8.59 10.23 20.06
N LEU A 173 9.72 9.51 20.11
CA LEU A 173 11.02 10.08 19.75
C LEU A 173 11.02 10.59 18.31
N TYR A 174 10.54 9.79 17.37
CA TYR A 174 10.43 10.15 15.94
C TYR A 174 9.50 11.35 15.73
N GLU A 175 8.35 11.38 16.37
CA GLU A 175 7.34 12.43 16.20
C GLU A 175 7.77 13.78 16.80
N THR A 176 8.70 13.80 17.76
CA THR A 176 9.19 15.02 18.41
C THR A 176 10.46 15.59 17.80
N LEU A 177 11.20 14.85 16.96
CA LEU A 177 12.42 15.37 16.30
C LEU A 177 12.10 16.55 15.38
N THR A 178 12.95 17.58 15.38
CA THR A 178 12.86 18.70 14.44
C THR A 178 13.37 18.29 13.06
N LEU A 179 12.89 18.94 11.99
CA LEU A 179 13.31 18.65 10.62
C LEU A 179 14.59 19.37 10.20
N ASP A 180 15.09 20.29 11.03
CA ASP A 180 16.20 21.19 10.74
C ASP A 180 17.44 20.95 11.62
N GLY A 181 17.47 19.84 12.35
CA GLY A 181 18.66 19.40 13.09
C GLY A 181 18.92 20.12 14.42
N LYS A 182 17.91 20.74 15.02
CA LYS A 182 18.06 21.50 16.27
C LYS A 182 18.10 20.64 17.54
N ASP A 183 17.67 19.38 17.45
CA ASP A 183 17.72 18.43 18.57
C ASP A 183 19.11 17.84 18.73
N ASP A 184 19.32 17.12 19.85
CA ASP A 184 20.53 16.33 20.05
C ASP A 184 20.72 15.30 18.93
N HIS A 185 21.89 15.31 18.32
CA HIS A 185 22.24 14.44 17.19
C HIS A 185 22.13 12.96 17.51
N ALA A 186 22.38 12.54 18.76
CA ALA A 186 22.23 11.15 19.19
C ALA A 186 20.78 10.63 19.01
N ARG A 187 19.77 11.51 19.12
CA ARG A 187 18.37 11.17 18.89
C ARG A 187 18.08 10.88 17.42
N TYR A 188 18.70 11.65 16.53
CA TYR A 188 18.61 11.40 15.08
C TYR A 188 19.30 10.11 14.69
N ASP A 189 20.49 9.85 15.22
CA ASP A 189 21.25 8.63 14.94
C ASP A 189 20.48 7.40 15.40
N GLU A 190 19.84 7.44 16.57
CA GLU A 190 18.99 6.35 17.05
C GLU A 190 17.85 6.04 16.08
N ILE A 191 17.10 7.04 15.59
CA ILE A 191 16.02 6.81 14.62
C ILE A 191 16.56 6.33 13.27
N LYS A 192 17.73 6.81 12.86
CA LYS A 192 18.42 6.35 11.65
C LYS A 192 18.79 4.87 11.71
N ASP A 193 19.23 4.37 12.86
CA ASP A 193 19.54 2.94 13.04
C ASP A 193 18.27 2.08 12.86
N TYR A 194 17.15 2.50 13.41
CA TYR A 194 15.84 1.85 13.16
C TYR A 194 15.40 1.95 11.70
N PHE A 195 15.69 3.06 11.02
CA PHE A 195 15.41 3.20 9.59
C PHE A 195 16.26 2.22 8.75
N ASP A 196 17.55 2.11 9.06
CA ASP A 196 18.43 1.15 8.39
C ASP A 196 17.98 -0.30 8.63
N LEU A 197 17.40 -0.62 9.80
CA LEU A 197 16.76 -1.90 10.09
C LEU A 197 15.47 -2.07 9.27
N TYR A 198 14.58 -1.06 9.26
CA TYR A 198 13.34 -1.08 8.50
C TYR A 198 13.58 -1.30 7.01
N CYS A 199 14.62 -0.66 6.44
CA CYS A 199 15.04 -0.90 5.06
C CYS A 199 15.48 -2.36 4.80
N GLN A 200 15.85 -3.11 5.83
CA GLN A 200 16.32 -4.49 5.68
C GLN A 200 15.23 -5.53 5.82
N ILE A 201 14.29 -5.34 6.75
CA ILE A 201 13.26 -6.34 7.07
C ILE A 201 11.86 -5.93 6.63
N GLY A 202 11.63 -4.65 6.33
CA GLY A 202 10.32 -4.12 5.95
C GLY A 202 9.34 -4.02 7.11
N GLY A 203 8.06 -3.94 6.76
CA GLY A 203 6.97 -3.73 7.69
C GLY A 203 5.99 -4.90 7.80
N TYR A 204 6.25 -6.08 7.25
CA TYR A 204 5.35 -7.21 7.45
C TYR A 204 5.22 -7.58 8.93
N PRO A 205 4.00 -7.62 9.53
CA PRO A 205 3.83 -7.81 10.97
C PRO A 205 4.58 -9.02 11.52
N ARG A 206 4.48 -10.17 10.85
CA ARG A 206 5.16 -11.40 11.27
C ARG A 206 6.69 -11.30 11.23
N VAL A 207 7.23 -10.52 10.29
CA VAL A 207 8.69 -10.30 10.18
C VAL A 207 9.17 -9.42 11.32
N VAL A 208 8.42 -8.33 11.61
CA VAL A 208 8.73 -7.41 12.71
C VAL A 208 8.62 -8.10 14.07
N GLN A 209 7.55 -8.88 14.31
CA GLN A 209 7.38 -9.68 15.53
C GLN A 209 8.55 -10.67 15.73
N ASN A 210 8.92 -11.41 14.68
CA ASN A 210 10.06 -12.33 14.75
C ASN A 210 11.36 -11.61 15.13
N TYR A 211 11.61 -10.44 14.55
CA TYR A 211 12.80 -9.67 14.90
C TYR A 211 12.76 -9.15 16.34
N LEU A 212 11.62 -8.70 16.82
CA LEU A 212 11.43 -8.28 18.22
C LEU A 212 11.68 -9.43 19.22
N GLU A 213 11.29 -10.65 18.85
CA GLU A 213 11.45 -11.84 19.69
C GLU A 213 12.89 -12.40 19.68
N THR A 214 13.55 -12.35 18.53
CA THR A 214 14.80 -13.09 18.31
C THR A 214 16.03 -12.22 18.14
N GLY A 215 15.88 -10.97 17.69
CA GLY A 215 16.98 -10.10 17.25
C GLY A 215 17.70 -10.64 15.99
N ASP A 216 17.22 -11.74 15.38
CA ASP A 216 17.89 -12.43 14.28
C ASP A 216 17.43 -11.90 12.91
N LEU A 217 18.28 -11.06 12.31
CA LEU A 217 18.07 -10.51 10.98
C LEU A 217 17.99 -11.59 9.89
N SER A 218 18.71 -12.69 10.04
CA SER A 218 18.72 -13.78 9.05
C SER A 218 17.40 -14.54 9.06
N GLN A 219 16.82 -14.77 10.24
CA GLN A 219 15.48 -15.37 10.34
C GLN A 219 14.41 -14.45 9.75
N SER A 220 14.47 -13.16 10.07
CA SER A 220 13.54 -12.17 9.54
C SER A 220 13.58 -12.12 8.01
N ARG A 221 14.77 -12.13 7.40
CA ARG A 221 14.92 -12.19 5.93
C ARG A 221 14.36 -13.48 5.32
N ARG A 222 14.50 -14.64 5.98
CA ARG A 222 13.88 -15.89 5.54
C ARG A 222 12.35 -15.83 5.60
N LEU A 223 11.79 -15.09 6.55
CA LEU A 223 10.34 -14.87 6.58
C LEU A 223 9.85 -14.01 5.42
N VAL A 224 10.60 -12.97 5.02
CA VAL A 224 10.30 -12.19 3.81
C VAL A 224 10.29 -13.10 2.57
N GLU A 225 11.29 -13.97 2.42
CA GLU A 225 11.33 -14.94 1.32
C GLU A 225 10.10 -15.84 1.30
N ARG A 226 9.68 -16.37 2.45
CA ARG A 226 8.45 -17.18 2.55
C ARG A 226 7.18 -16.41 2.18
N ILE A 227 7.11 -15.12 2.51
CA ILE A 227 5.99 -14.25 2.11
C ILE A 227 5.94 -14.12 0.59
N ILE A 228 7.10 -13.91 -0.05
CA ILE A 228 7.21 -13.85 -1.52
C ILE A 228 6.78 -15.18 -2.16
N ASP A 229 7.23 -16.31 -1.61
CA ASP A 229 6.81 -17.64 -2.09
C ASP A 229 5.30 -17.84 -2.00
N ILE A 230 4.66 -17.30 -0.97
CA ILE A 230 3.19 -17.34 -0.83
C ILE A 230 2.53 -16.52 -1.94
N PHE A 231 3.01 -15.31 -2.25
CA PHE A 231 2.49 -14.52 -3.37
C PHE A 231 2.62 -15.27 -4.70
N ILE A 232 3.78 -15.86 -4.97
CA ILE A 232 4.01 -16.63 -6.20
C ILE A 232 3.08 -17.84 -6.27
N LYS A 233 2.90 -18.57 -5.16
CA LYS A 233 1.98 -19.71 -5.12
C LYS A 233 0.51 -19.29 -5.26
N GLU A 234 0.13 -18.17 -4.68
CA GLU A 234 -1.24 -17.66 -4.79
C GLU A 234 -1.56 -17.23 -6.21
N SER A 235 -0.59 -16.64 -6.93
CA SER A 235 -0.78 -16.28 -8.33
C SER A 235 -1.24 -17.47 -9.18
N SER A 236 -0.85 -18.71 -8.82
CA SER A 236 -1.28 -19.92 -9.52
C SER A 236 -2.78 -20.18 -9.49
N ARG A 237 -3.52 -19.57 -8.55
CA ARG A 237 -4.99 -19.66 -8.51
C ARG A 237 -5.68 -18.80 -9.57
N TYR A 238 -4.98 -17.77 -10.05
CA TYR A 238 -5.50 -16.78 -11.00
C TYR A 238 -4.91 -16.94 -12.41
N PHE A 239 -3.92 -17.84 -12.56
CA PHE A 239 -3.21 -18.08 -13.81
C PHE A 239 -3.12 -19.58 -14.07
N GLU A 240 -3.59 -20.00 -15.26
CA GLU A 240 -3.83 -21.42 -15.58
C GLU A 240 -2.57 -22.15 -16.06
N SER A 241 -1.52 -21.45 -16.49
CA SER A 241 -0.31 -22.08 -17.05
C SER A 241 0.89 -22.00 -16.13
N LYS A 242 1.74 -23.04 -16.10
CA LYS A 242 3.02 -23.02 -15.39
C LYS A 242 3.93 -21.87 -15.83
N LEU A 243 3.85 -21.50 -17.12
CA LEU A 243 4.63 -20.41 -17.69
C LEU A 243 4.23 -19.07 -17.05
N ASP A 244 2.94 -18.86 -16.76
CA ASP A 244 2.47 -17.65 -16.11
C ASP A 244 3.02 -17.52 -14.67
N ILE A 245 3.17 -18.63 -13.95
CA ILE A 245 3.68 -18.64 -12.56
C ILE A 245 5.19 -18.29 -12.55
N GLU A 246 5.96 -18.83 -13.49
CA GLU A 246 7.39 -18.52 -13.62
C GLU A 246 7.63 -17.05 -13.95
N ILE A 247 6.73 -16.42 -14.72
CA ILE A 247 6.77 -15.00 -15.04
C ILE A 247 6.73 -14.10 -13.80
N PHE A 248 6.00 -14.47 -12.75
CA PHE A 248 5.91 -13.64 -11.54
C PHE A 248 7.25 -13.47 -10.84
N GLY A 249 7.98 -14.57 -10.62
CA GLY A 249 9.31 -14.49 -10.02
C GLY A 249 10.28 -13.64 -10.85
N GLN A 250 10.21 -13.80 -12.18
CA GLN A 250 11.03 -13.03 -13.11
C GLN A 250 10.59 -11.56 -13.17
N LEU A 251 9.30 -11.27 -13.08
CA LEU A 251 8.76 -9.90 -13.09
C LEU A 251 9.20 -9.12 -11.84
N PHE A 252 9.19 -9.72 -10.66
CA PHE A 252 9.77 -9.11 -9.46
C PHE A 252 11.24 -8.75 -9.67
N GLN A 253 12.04 -9.70 -10.17
CA GLN A 253 13.45 -9.44 -10.44
C GLN A 253 13.65 -8.36 -11.50
N ALA A 254 12.82 -8.33 -12.54
CA ALA A 254 12.86 -7.31 -13.58
C ALA A 254 12.58 -5.91 -13.03
N ILE A 255 11.61 -5.76 -12.13
CA ILE A 255 11.33 -4.49 -11.45
C ILE A 255 12.55 -4.02 -10.66
N ALA A 256 13.21 -4.89 -9.89
CA ALA A 256 14.44 -4.54 -9.18
C ALA A 256 15.57 -4.09 -10.13
N ILE A 257 15.75 -4.78 -11.24
CA ILE A 257 16.74 -4.40 -12.27
C ILE A 257 16.40 -3.05 -12.89
N MET A 258 15.12 -2.78 -13.15
CA MET A 258 14.69 -1.49 -13.70
C MET A 258 14.97 -0.35 -12.74
N LEU A 259 14.63 -0.50 -11.47
CA LEU A 259 14.94 0.50 -10.43
C LEU A 259 16.43 0.82 -10.32
N LEU A 260 17.31 -0.15 -10.58
CA LEU A 260 18.76 0.05 -10.56
C LEU A 260 19.31 0.69 -11.85
N LYS A 261 18.74 0.35 -13.00
CA LYS A 261 19.25 0.81 -14.31
C LYS A 261 18.72 2.16 -14.72
N GLU A 262 17.53 2.52 -14.29
CA GLU A 262 16.81 3.65 -14.83
C GLU A 262 16.40 4.66 -13.76
N LYS A 263 16.96 5.83 -13.93
CA LYS A 263 16.40 7.06 -13.36
C LYS A 263 15.41 7.73 -14.32
N ARG A 264 15.27 7.25 -15.55
CA ARG A 264 14.35 7.79 -16.57
C ARG A 264 13.18 6.84 -16.72
N GLY A 265 11.96 7.33 -16.45
CA GLY A 265 10.74 6.53 -16.67
C GLY A 265 10.72 5.92 -18.08
N THR A 266 10.31 4.66 -18.22
CA THR A 266 10.33 3.95 -19.51
C THR A 266 9.18 4.40 -20.39
N GLU A 267 9.40 4.49 -21.70
CA GLU A 267 8.34 4.83 -22.67
C GLU A 267 7.43 3.63 -22.98
N ASP A 268 7.97 2.42 -22.96
CA ASP A 268 7.21 1.16 -23.10
C ASP A 268 7.65 0.16 -22.05
N LEU A 269 7.13 0.31 -20.85
CA LEU A 269 7.45 -0.54 -19.71
C LEU A 269 7.27 -2.04 -20.01
N VAL A 270 6.21 -2.40 -20.73
CA VAL A 270 5.93 -3.81 -21.05
C VAL A 270 7.01 -4.37 -21.98
N THR A 271 7.48 -3.58 -22.93
CA THR A 271 8.59 -3.97 -23.80
C THR A 271 9.89 -4.09 -23.04
N ASP A 272 10.18 -3.16 -22.11
CA ASP A 272 11.42 -3.19 -21.34
C ASP A 272 11.41 -4.29 -20.28
N LEU A 273 10.30 -4.53 -19.60
CA LEU A 273 10.11 -5.71 -18.76
C LEU A 273 10.28 -7.01 -19.58
N SER A 274 9.71 -7.06 -20.80
CA SER A 274 9.87 -8.21 -21.69
C SER A 274 11.33 -8.48 -22.03
N LYS A 275 12.09 -7.44 -22.37
CA LYS A 275 13.54 -7.58 -22.70
C LYS A 275 14.36 -8.07 -21.50
N ILE A 276 14.00 -7.66 -20.29
CA ILE A 276 14.72 -8.06 -19.08
C ILE A 276 14.35 -9.50 -18.68
N VAL A 277 13.06 -9.82 -18.70
CA VAL A 277 12.54 -11.13 -18.29
C VAL A 277 12.92 -12.22 -19.31
N PHE A 278 12.98 -11.87 -20.60
CA PHE A 278 13.07 -12.88 -21.70
C PHE A 278 14.29 -12.73 -22.60
N LYS A 279 15.47 -12.50 -22.06
CA LYS A 279 16.72 -12.39 -22.82
C LYS A 279 16.95 -13.56 -23.80
N GLU A 280 16.36 -14.72 -23.56
CA GLU A 280 16.59 -15.95 -24.34
C GLU A 280 15.34 -16.62 -24.95
N GLU A 281 14.10 -16.20 -24.55
CA GLU A 281 12.86 -16.88 -24.98
C GLU A 281 11.77 -15.93 -25.51
N SER A 282 12.12 -14.94 -26.29
CA SER A 282 11.22 -13.85 -26.74
C SER A 282 9.97 -14.28 -27.53
N GLY A 283 9.84 -15.56 -27.90
CA GLY A 283 8.70 -16.07 -28.68
C GLY A 283 7.56 -16.67 -27.85
N ARG A 284 7.74 -16.96 -26.55
CA ARG A 284 6.75 -17.70 -25.74
C ARG A 284 5.89 -16.82 -24.85
N VAL A 285 6.29 -15.60 -24.59
CA VAL A 285 5.60 -14.71 -23.66
C VAL A 285 5.03 -13.50 -24.37
N SER A 286 3.74 -13.29 -24.23
CA SER A 286 3.04 -12.17 -24.88
C SER A 286 3.03 -10.93 -23.96
N LYS A 287 3.01 -9.73 -24.56
CA LYS A 287 2.76 -8.46 -23.84
C LYS A 287 1.51 -8.52 -22.98
N LYS A 288 0.48 -9.28 -23.40
CA LYS A 288 -0.76 -9.49 -22.65
C LYS A 288 -0.51 -10.21 -21.31
N MET A 289 0.35 -11.23 -21.29
CA MET A 289 0.69 -11.98 -20.08
C MET A 289 1.43 -11.09 -19.08
N ILE A 290 2.42 -10.31 -19.55
CA ILE A 290 3.15 -9.37 -18.70
C ILE A 290 2.21 -8.31 -18.11
N ASN A 291 1.33 -7.74 -18.91
CA ASN A 291 0.33 -6.78 -18.44
C ASN A 291 -0.60 -7.39 -17.40
N ARG A 292 -1.05 -8.62 -17.59
CA ARG A 292 -1.91 -9.33 -16.64
C ARG A 292 -1.18 -9.60 -15.32
N ALA A 293 0.06 -10.07 -15.36
CA ALA A 293 0.89 -10.31 -14.18
C ALA A 293 1.18 -9.01 -13.43
N ARG A 294 1.55 -7.94 -14.16
CA ARG A 294 1.73 -6.60 -13.59
C ARG A 294 0.48 -6.08 -12.89
N SER A 295 -0.67 -6.19 -13.56
CA SER A 295 -1.96 -5.75 -13.00
C SER A 295 -2.30 -6.54 -11.73
N TRP A 296 -2.04 -7.83 -11.71
CA TRP A 296 -2.24 -8.65 -10.53
C TRP A 296 -1.36 -8.18 -9.35
N LEU A 297 -0.05 -7.98 -9.57
CA LEU A 297 0.87 -7.47 -8.53
C LEU A 297 0.41 -6.11 -7.98
N TYR A 298 -0.06 -5.23 -8.84
CA TYR A 298 -0.56 -3.91 -8.45
C TYR A 298 -1.86 -4.03 -7.62
N LEU A 299 -2.83 -4.80 -8.11
CA LEU A 299 -4.11 -4.98 -7.45
C LEU A 299 -4.02 -5.84 -6.18
N SER A 300 -2.96 -6.65 -6.04
CA SER A 300 -2.63 -7.37 -4.81
C SER A 300 -1.82 -6.54 -3.81
N HIS A 301 -1.61 -5.25 -4.08
CA HIS A 301 -0.83 -4.32 -3.25
C HIS A 301 0.60 -4.80 -2.97
N VAL A 302 1.25 -5.43 -3.95
CA VAL A 302 2.64 -5.90 -3.85
C VAL A 302 3.60 -4.89 -4.46
N ILE A 303 3.16 -4.25 -5.55
CA ILE A 303 3.85 -3.14 -6.21
C ILE A 303 2.93 -1.93 -6.31
N GLY A 304 3.53 -0.75 -6.44
CA GLY A 304 2.84 0.47 -6.78
C GLY A 304 3.60 1.22 -7.88
N TYR A 305 3.06 2.31 -8.37
CA TYR A 305 3.70 3.09 -9.42
C TYR A 305 3.67 4.59 -9.13
N CYS A 306 4.64 5.28 -9.70
CA CYS A 306 4.80 6.72 -9.68
C CYS A 306 4.64 7.24 -11.11
N SER A 307 3.76 8.21 -11.33
CA SER A 307 3.50 8.78 -12.65
C SER A 307 4.51 9.85 -13.01
N LYS A 308 4.70 10.10 -14.31
CA LYS A 308 5.61 11.12 -14.84
C LYS A 308 4.89 12.45 -15.02
N SER A 309 5.51 13.53 -14.57
CA SER A 309 5.15 14.90 -14.89
C SER A 309 6.23 15.54 -15.78
N ILE A 310 5.85 16.41 -16.69
CA ILE A 310 6.77 17.21 -17.50
C ILE A 310 6.78 18.63 -16.93
N ASN A 311 7.96 19.17 -16.63
CA ASN A 311 8.15 20.53 -16.09
C ASN A 311 7.31 20.81 -14.83
N CYS A 312 7.09 19.81 -13.97
CA CYS A 312 6.24 19.93 -12.78
C CYS A 312 4.80 20.37 -13.10
N ASP A 313 4.29 20.02 -14.26
CA ASP A 313 2.90 20.28 -14.65
C ASP A 313 2.00 19.12 -14.16
N HIS A 314 1.16 19.40 -13.15
CA HIS A 314 0.24 18.42 -12.57
C HIS A 314 -0.94 18.05 -13.51
N LEU A 315 -1.13 18.78 -14.60
CA LEU A 315 -2.13 18.48 -15.63
C LEU A 315 -1.56 17.70 -16.81
N SER A 316 -0.23 17.49 -16.85
CA SER A 316 0.37 16.69 -17.92
C SER A 316 -0.02 15.24 -17.79
N ILE A 317 -0.63 14.69 -18.85
CA ILE A 317 -0.96 13.27 -18.94
C ILE A 317 0.15 12.59 -19.74
N VAL A 318 1.01 11.84 -19.05
CA VAL A 318 2.12 11.11 -19.69
C VAL A 318 2.01 9.64 -19.29
N ASP A 319 1.96 8.76 -20.28
CA ASP A 319 1.81 7.31 -20.09
C ASP A 319 3.15 6.63 -19.74
N ASN A 320 3.87 7.23 -18.80
CA ASN A 320 5.14 6.71 -18.28
C ASN A 320 5.10 6.62 -16.77
N CYS A 321 5.62 5.53 -16.24
CA CYS A 321 5.66 5.34 -14.79
C CYS A 321 6.93 4.61 -14.36
N ARG A 322 7.23 4.76 -13.06
CA ARG A 322 8.21 3.95 -12.34
C ARG A 322 7.46 3.04 -11.38
N TYR A 323 7.95 1.82 -11.17
CA TYR A 323 7.39 0.90 -10.18
C TYR A 323 8.20 0.90 -8.92
N TYR A 324 7.50 0.73 -7.80
CA TYR A 324 8.09 0.57 -6.47
C TYR A 324 7.45 -0.62 -5.78
N TYR A 325 8.17 -1.21 -4.84
CA TYR A 325 7.61 -2.25 -3.97
C TYR A 325 6.79 -1.60 -2.85
N MET A 326 5.71 -2.26 -2.44
CA MET A 326 4.88 -1.80 -1.33
C MET A 326 5.43 -2.17 0.05
N ASP A 327 6.59 -2.85 0.09
CA ASP A 327 7.31 -3.17 1.31
C ASP A 327 8.83 -3.13 1.09
N LEU A 328 9.56 -2.52 2.02
CA LEU A 328 11.02 -2.37 1.88
C LEU A 328 11.79 -3.67 2.07
N GLY A 329 11.29 -4.60 2.88
CA GLY A 329 11.90 -5.93 3.03
C GLY A 329 11.83 -6.73 1.73
N VAL A 330 10.69 -6.67 1.04
CA VAL A 330 10.51 -7.27 -0.29
C VAL A 330 11.42 -6.59 -1.32
N ALA A 331 11.49 -5.26 -1.33
CA ALA A 331 12.41 -4.51 -2.18
C ALA A 331 13.88 -4.93 -1.93
N ALA A 332 14.30 -4.94 -0.67
CA ALA A 332 15.66 -5.33 -0.28
C ALA A 332 16.01 -6.77 -0.69
N TYR A 333 15.05 -7.70 -0.60
CA TYR A 333 15.26 -9.08 -1.02
C TYR A 333 15.58 -9.16 -2.53
N PHE A 334 14.78 -8.54 -3.38
CA PHE A 334 15.00 -8.61 -4.82
C PHE A 334 16.21 -7.78 -5.29
N LEU A 335 16.41 -6.60 -4.70
CA LEU A 335 17.58 -5.76 -5.01
C LEU A 335 18.90 -6.48 -4.69
N ARG A 336 19.00 -7.17 -3.55
CA ARG A 336 20.20 -7.96 -3.23
C ARG A 336 20.45 -9.11 -4.21
N LYS A 337 19.40 -9.71 -4.79
CA LYS A 337 19.55 -10.76 -5.81
C LYS A 337 20.09 -10.25 -7.15
N THR A 338 20.16 -8.94 -7.37
CA THR A 338 20.79 -8.36 -8.57
C THR A 338 22.31 -8.40 -8.54
N GLY A 339 22.91 -8.56 -7.35
CA GLY A 339 24.37 -8.54 -7.16
C GLY A 339 24.98 -7.15 -7.17
N GLU A 340 24.16 -6.09 -7.14
CA GLU A 340 24.66 -4.71 -7.10
C GLU A 340 25.21 -4.32 -5.71
N PRO A 341 26.13 -3.34 -5.64
CA PRO A 341 26.71 -2.89 -4.38
C PRO A 341 25.65 -2.35 -3.40
N ASP A 342 25.87 -2.55 -2.10
CA ASP A 342 24.96 -2.08 -1.04
C ASP A 342 24.66 -0.57 -1.12
N THR A 343 25.61 0.24 -1.61
CA THR A 343 25.40 1.69 -1.80
C THR A 343 24.36 2.01 -2.86
N ALA A 344 24.31 1.27 -3.96
CA ALA A 344 23.31 1.40 -5.00
C ALA A 344 21.93 0.92 -4.49
N ILE A 345 21.90 -0.24 -3.83
CA ILE A 345 20.70 -0.79 -3.21
C ILE A 345 20.12 0.19 -2.19
N LYS A 346 20.96 0.75 -1.32
CA LYS A 346 20.52 1.75 -0.31
C LYS A 346 19.88 2.98 -0.98
N GLY A 347 20.41 3.45 -2.10
CA GLY A 347 19.82 4.57 -2.85
C GLY A 347 18.39 4.28 -3.29
N ILE A 348 18.16 3.09 -3.87
CA ILE A 348 16.83 2.67 -4.32
C ILE A 348 15.87 2.44 -3.14
N LEU A 349 16.32 1.84 -2.05
CA LEU A 349 15.48 1.66 -0.85
C LEU A 349 15.06 3.00 -0.24
N CYS A 350 15.95 3.99 -0.23
CA CYS A 350 15.64 5.36 0.21
C CYS A 350 14.56 6.01 -0.68
N GLU A 351 14.67 5.88 -1.98
CA GLU A 351 13.68 6.40 -2.94
C GLU A 351 12.34 5.66 -2.79
N ASN A 352 12.37 4.32 -2.68
CA ASN A 352 11.17 3.50 -2.44
C ASN A 352 10.47 3.87 -1.10
N PHE A 353 11.25 4.20 -0.07
CA PHE A 353 10.69 4.68 1.19
C PHE A 353 9.92 6.00 1.02
N VAL A 354 10.51 6.98 0.34
CA VAL A 354 9.85 8.27 0.07
C VAL A 354 8.58 8.08 -0.77
N TYR A 355 8.63 7.17 -1.75
CA TYR A 355 7.44 6.77 -2.50
C TYR A 355 6.31 6.29 -1.58
N LEU A 356 6.61 5.39 -0.62
CA LEU A 356 5.63 4.86 0.32
C LEU A 356 5.05 5.95 1.23
N GLU A 357 5.88 6.88 1.71
CA GLU A 357 5.43 8.01 2.55
C GLU A 357 4.50 8.96 1.78
N LEU A 358 4.81 9.26 0.51
CA LEU A 358 3.93 10.07 -0.34
C LEU A 358 2.63 9.35 -0.68
N LEU A 359 2.68 8.05 -0.98
CA LEU A 359 1.49 7.26 -1.24
C LEU A 359 0.57 7.15 0.00
N ASN A 360 1.17 6.97 1.17
CA ASN A 360 0.43 6.96 2.44
C ASN A 360 -0.28 8.30 2.68
N ARG A 361 0.41 9.41 2.38
CA ARG A 361 -0.18 10.74 2.48
C ARG A 361 -1.35 10.95 1.51
N LEU A 362 -1.21 10.52 0.26
CA LEU A 362 -2.28 10.56 -0.75
C LEU A 362 -3.53 9.77 -0.33
N ARG A 363 -3.34 8.67 0.39
CA ARG A 363 -4.45 7.82 0.84
C ARG A 363 -5.15 8.34 2.09
N ASN A 364 -4.40 8.99 2.98
CA ASN A 364 -4.89 9.32 4.32
C ASN A 364 -5.13 10.81 4.56
N THR A 365 -4.76 11.68 3.62
CA THR A 365 -4.93 13.13 3.77
C THR A 365 -5.30 13.78 2.44
N ASP A 366 -6.06 14.88 2.51
CA ASP A 366 -6.36 15.73 1.36
C ASP A 366 -5.34 16.88 1.22
N SER A 367 -4.07 16.61 1.51
CA SER A 367 -3.04 17.64 1.55
C SER A 367 -2.28 17.82 0.22
N ILE A 368 -2.28 16.79 -0.64
CA ILE A 368 -1.57 16.80 -1.93
C ILE A 368 -2.44 16.26 -3.05
N ALA A 369 -2.23 16.78 -4.25
CA ALA A 369 -2.99 16.40 -5.44
C ALA A 369 -2.53 15.07 -6.04
N GLY A 370 -3.45 14.38 -6.73
CA GLY A 370 -3.19 13.12 -7.43
C GLY A 370 -3.72 11.90 -6.72
N THR A 371 -3.67 10.77 -7.41
CA THR A 371 -4.04 9.44 -6.88
C THR A 371 -2.81 8.55 -6.67
N VAL A 372 -1.68 8.94 -7.24
CA VAL A 372 -0.37 8.30 -7.11
C VAL A 372 0.70 9.38 -7.03
N PRO A 373 1.87 9.11 -6.43
CA PRO A 373 3.00 10.04 -6.46
C PRO A 373 3.47 10.33 -7.88
N TRP A 374 4.12 11.49 -8.07
CA TRP A 374 4.73 11.88 -9.34
C TRP A 374 6.23 12.08 -9.21
N PHE A 375 6.98 11.72 -10.26
CA PHE A 375 8.31 12.23 -10.51
C PHE A 375 8.25 13.25 -11.64
N ALA A 376 9.24 14.15 -11.75
CA ALA A 376 9.23 15.16 -12.79
C ALA A 376 10.45 15.06 -13.70
N VAL A 377 10.26 15.38 -14.99
CA VAL A 377 11.33 15.53 -15.97
C VAL A 377 11.37 16.96 -16.44
N TYR A 378 12.56 17.56 -16.36
CA TYR A 378 12.79 18.88 -16.92
C TYR A 378 13.03 18.76 -18.42
N GLN A 379 12.11 19.25 -19.24
CA GLN A 379 12.09 19.04 -20.68
C GLN A 379 13.34 19.61 -21.39
N GLN A 380 13.89 20.74 -20.89
CA GLN A 380 15.03 21.40 -21.55
C GLN A 380 16.33 20.59 -21.44
N THR A 381 16.54 19.88 -20.35
CA THR A 381 17.79 19.13 -20.09
C THR A 381 17.60 17.62 -20.10
N GLY A 382 16.37 17.13 -20.02
CA GLY A 382 16.06 15.74 -19.77
C GLY A 382 16.43 15.28 -18.35
N GLY A 383 16.80 16.22 -17.46
CA GLY A 383 17.11 15.91 -16.05
C GLY A 383 15.84 15.57 -15.27
N GLU A 384 16.01 14.74 -14.23
CA GLU A 384 14.88 14.25 -13.43
C GLU A 384 14.95 14.76 -12.00
N LEU A 385 13.76 14.97 -11.44
CA LEU A 385 13.48 15.18 -10.02
C LEU A 385 12.83 13.91 -9.48
N ASP A 386 13.32 13.40 -8.37
CA ASP A 386 12.86 12.13 -7.83
C ASP A 386 11.35 12.12 -7.52
N PHE A 387 10.85 13.19 -6.86
CA PHE A 387 9.40 13.35 -6.65
C PHE A 387 8.97 14.80 -6.78
N TYR A 388 7.77 14.97 -7.30
CA TYR A 388 7.05 16.23 -7.44
C TYR A 388 5.71 16.16 -6.72
N VAL A 389 5.36 17.20 -5.99
CA VAL A 389 4.11 17.31 -5.24
C VAL A 389 3.45 18.65 -5.55
N ARG A 390 2.18 18.61 -5.94
CA ARG A 390 1.28 19.77 -5.95
C ARG A 390 0.50 19.76 -4.64
N SER A 391 0.69 20.76 -3.81
CA SER A 391 -0.04 20.92 -2.55
C SER A 391 -1.48 21.37 -2.81
N LEU A 392 -2.42 20.83 -2.03
CA LEU A 392 -3.81 21.31 -1.95
C LEU A 392 -4.04 22.31 -0.80
N LEU A 393 -3.01 22.50 0.07
CA LEU A 393 -3.09 23.41 1.22
C LEU A 393 -2.75 24.84 0.84
N ASP A 394 -1.71 25.04 0.05
CA ASP A 394 -1.21 26.36 -0.37
C ASP A 394 -1.10 26.52 -1.89
N TYR A 395 -1.47 25.50 -2.65
CA TYR A 395 -1.43 25.47 -4.11
C TYR A 395 -0.03 25.76 -4.70
N LYS A 396 1.01 25.29 -4.00
CA LYS A 396 2.41 25.42 -4.40
C LYS A 396 2.98 24.12 -4.93
N ASN A 397 4.05 24.23 -5.70
CA ASN A 397 4.80 23.11 -6.27
C ASN A 397 6.02 22.81 -5.39
N TYR A 398 6.09 21.59 -4.89
CA TYR A 398 7.18 21.10 -4.05
C TYR A 398 7.99 20.04 -4.80
N GLY A 399 9.31 20.19 -4.79
CA GLY A 399 10.24 19.18 -5.24
C GLY A 399 10.81 18.38 -4.06
N LEU A 400 10.99 17.07 -4.24
CA LEU A 400 11.71 16.24 -3.29
C LEU A 400 12.82 15.50 -4.03
N GLU A 401 14.07 15.74 -3.62
CA GLU A 401 15.25 15.09 -4.16
C GLU A 401 15.84 14.16 -3.10
N VAL A 402 15.96 12.88 -3.43
CA VAL A 402 16.37 11.81 -2.50
C VAL A 402 17.85 11.49 -2.69
N LYS A 403 18.64 11.56 -1.62
CA LYS A 403 20.06 11.24 -1.63
C LYS A 403 20.44 10.35 -0.46
N ALA A 404 20.82 9.13 -0.74
CA ALA A 404 21.37 8.23 0.28
C ALA A 404 22.69 8.77 0.89
N GLY A 405 23.44 9.59 0.12
CA GLY A 405 24.69 10.23 0.51
C GLY A 405 24.58 11.77 0.61
N LYS A 406 25.74 12.45 0.48
CA LYS A 406 25.85 13.93 0.64
C LYS A 406 25.72 14.73 -0.67
N SER A 407 25.71 14.10 -1.84
CA SER A 407 25.66 14.80 -3.13
C SER A 407 24.33 15.55 -3.32
N ALA A 408 24.39 16.71 -3.98
CA ALA A 408 23.22 17.47 -4.43
C ALA A 408 22.96 17.17 -5.91
N GLY A 409 21.68 17.08 -6.31
CA GLY A 409 21.28 16.98 -7.72
C GLY A 409 21.16 18.38 -8.33
N ASN A 410 21.66 18.59 -9.56
CA ASN A 410 21.57 19.89 -10.23
C ASN A 410 20.15 20.16 -10.77
N THR A 411 19.43 19.12 -11.19
CA THR A 411 18.08 19.27 -11.80
C THR A 411 17.08 19.91 -10.85
N ALA A 412 17.06 19.49 -9.59
CA ALA A 412 16.16 20.03 -8.57
C ALA A 412 16.36 21.55 -8.37
N SER A 413 17.62 22.02 -8.25
CA SER A 413 17.94 23.43 -8.15
C SER A 413 17.56 24.20 -9.42
N THR A 414 17.83 23.63 -10.61
CA THR A 414 17.46 24.23 -11.89
C THR A 414 15.93 24.41 -12.03
N LEU A 415 15.14 23.44 -11.59
CA LEU A 415 13.67 23.55 -11.60
C LEU A 415 13.17 24.66 -10.66
N LEU A 416 13.82 24.82 -9.49
CA LEU A 416 13.52 25.89 -8.55
C LEU A 416 13.90 27.27 -9.12
N GLU A 417 15.08 27.40 -9.72
CA GLU A 417 15.56 28.64 -10.38
C GLU A 417 14.69 29.02 -11.58
N ALA A 418 14.18 28.03 -12.32
CA ALA A 418 13.25 28.22 -13.43
C ALA A 418 11.82 28.61 -12.98
N GLY A 419 11.53 28.64 -11.68
CA GLY A 419 10.22 28.97 -11.13
C GLY A 419 9.16 27.88 -11.35
N LEU A 420 9.58 26.66 -11.67
CA LEU A 420 8.70 25.48 -11.83
C LEU A 420 8.40 24.82 -10.48
N LEU A 421 9.26 25.03 -9.50
CA LEU A 421 9.06 24.69 -8.09
C LEU A 421 9.01 25.96 -7.26
N ASP A 422 8.20 25.96 -6.20
CA ASP A 422 8.16 27.00 -5.17
C ASP A 422 9.10 26.68 -4.00
N PHE A 423 9.21 25.37 -3.66
CA PHE A 423 10.03 24.86 -2.55
C PHE A 423 10.70 23.53 -2.93
N LEU A 424 11.86 23.30 -2.33
CA LEU A 424 12.65 22.09 -2.57
C LEU A 424 13.05 21.44 -1.25
N TYR A 425 12.77 20.16 -1.12
CA TYR A 425 13.28 19.31 -0.06
C TYR A 425 14.42 18.42 -0.57
N TYR A 426 15.59 18.54 0.07
CA TYR A 426 16.64 17.54 -0.04
C TYR A 426 16.48 16.51 1.09
N LEU A 427 16.06 15.30 0.76
CA LEU A 427 15.94 14.18 1.68
C LEU A 427 17.25 13.40 1.70
N LYS A 428 18.08 13.61 2.73
CA LYS A 428 19.45 13.06 2.77
C LYS A 428 19.65 12.05 3.90
N GLY A 429 20.32 10.94 3.59
CA GLY A 429 20.61 9.87 4.56
C GLY A 429 21.66 10.23 5.62
N ASN A 430 22.56 11.19 5.31
CA ASN A 430 23.68 11.59 6.17
C ASN A 430 23.61 13.09 6.49
N THR A 431 22.56 13.49 7.20
CA THR A 431 22.34 14.88 7.63
C THR A 431 21.47 14.89 8.87
N TYR A 432 21.53 15.95 9.63
CA TYR A 432 20.58 16.24 10.71
C TYR A 432 19.51 17.24 10.27
N GLY A 433 19.70 17.88 9.12
CA GLY A 433 18.76 18.84 8.55
C GLY A 433 19.36 20.23 8.37
N GLY A 434 18.53 21.16 7.92
CA GLY A 434 18.88 22.56 7.72
C GLY A 434 17.94 23.24 6.74
N ILE A 435 17.94 24.59 6.75
CA ILE A 435 17.12 25.41 5.86
C ILE A 435 17.96 26.55 5.31
N THR A 436 17.80 26.93 4.05
CA THR A 436 18.44 28.08 3.45
C THR A 436 17.87 29.39 4.01
N GLU A 437 18.65 30.51 3.94
CA GLU A 437 18.23 31.81 4.45
C GLU A 437 16.94 32.33 3.81
N ASP A 438 16.74 32.05 2.51
CA ASP A 438 15.52 32.40 1.76
C ASP A 438 14.32 31.47 2.07
N GLY A 439 14.52 30.41 2.84
CA GLY A 439 13.50 29.43 3.25
C GLY A 439 13.00 28.53 2.14
N LYS A 440 13.53 28.62 0.90
CA LYS A 440 13.04 27.87 -0.26
C LYS A 440 13.58 26.45 -0.37
N ILE A 441 14.74 26.18 0.25
CA ILE A 441 15.37 24.86 0.25
C ILE A 441 15.51 24.40 1.68
N GLN A 442 14.96 23.23 1.98
CA GLN A 442 15.12 22.57 3.27
C GLN A 442 15.76 21.19 3.07
N THR A 443 16.87 20.97 3.74
CA THR A 443 17.46 19.63 3.88
C THR A 443 16.84 18.96 5.08
N VAL A 444 16.37 17.73 4.92
CA VAL A 444 15.68 16.94 5.95
C VAL A 444 16.34 15.58 6.05
N PRO A 445 16.55 15.02 7.26
CA PRO A 445 16.91 13.61 7.41
C PRO A 445 15.91 12.72 6.67
N LEU A 446 16.41 11.85 5.81
CA LEU A 446 15.58 11.07 4.88
C LEU A 446 14.49 10.27 5.60
N TYR A 447 14.80 9.69 6.74
CA TYR A 447 13.85 8.92 7.56
C TYR A 447 12.73 9.77 8.17
N LEU A 448 12.81 11.11 8.10
CA LEU A 448 11.75 12.05 8.47
C LEU A 448 10.88 12.50 7.28
N ALA A 449 11.03 11.88 6.10
CA ALA A 449 10.28 12.24 4.89
C ALA A 449 8.75 12.27 5.09
N GLY A 450 8.21 11.36 5.87
CA GLY A 450 6.77 11.33 6.20
C GLY A 450 6.28 12.56 6.97
N ARG A 451 7.20 13.36 7.54
CA ARG A 451 6.89 14.56 8.35
C ARG A 451 7.11 15.88 7.62
N VAL A 452 7.58 15.87 6.35
CA VAL A 452 7.71 17.11 5.58
C VAL A 452 6.35 17.77 5.37
N ARG A 453 6.33 19.10 5.33
CA ARG A 453 5.09 19.88 5.23
C ARG A 453 4.96 20.48 3.84
N PHE A 454 3.74 20.46 3.31
CA PHE A 454 3.40 21.08 2.01
C PHE A 454 2.45 22.27 2.20
N ASP A 455 2.79 23.15 3.15
CA ASP A 455 2.03 24.36 3.51
C ASP A 455 2.96 25.55 3.84
N LYS A 456 4.13 25.59 3.21
CA LYS A 456 5.14 26.64 3.44
C LYS A 456 4.73 28.02 2.94
N GLY A 457 3.72 28.07 2.08
CA GLY A 457 3.21 29.32 1.51
C GLY A 457 2.03 29.93 2.28
N VAL A 458 1.62 29.31 3.40
CA VAL A 458 0.51 29.76 4.27
C VAL A 458 1.06 30.45 5.50
#